data_077edc08fc1c8cb117cc4d5c25ba8e17
#
_entry.id   077edc08fc1c8cb117cc4d5c25ba8e17
#
_cell.length_a   1.000
_cell.length_b   1.000
_cell.length_c   1.000
_cell.angle_alpha   90.00
_cell.angle_beta   90.00
_cell.angle_gamma   90.00
#
_symmetry.space_group_name_H-M   'P 1'
#
loop_
_entity.id
_entity.type
_entity.pdbx_description
1 polymer ?
#
loop_
_entity_poly.entity_id
_entity_poly.type
_entity_poly.pdbx_seq_one_letter_code
_entity_poly.pdbx_strand_id
1 'polypeptide(L)'
;MLFRSPVPGPTVVAVRQGELFDIGATVPTTADLLARDDALDLARHASGPSLGRVHDWLKRSLTAGVGDERLLAPCDLQAVKACGVTFAVSLLERVLEEQANGDPAKAAAIRGELNAVIGADLSKIEPGSAAAVALKAALQAKGSWSQYLEVGIGPDAEVFTKTQPMASLGFGDRLGLHPSSGWNNPEPEVVLAVSPTGTVRGATLGNDVNLRDI
;
A
#
# COMPACT_ATOMS: atom_id res chain seq x y z
N MET A 1 9.22 3.99 -13.28
CA MET A 1 7.84 4.39 -13.66
C MET A 1 7.52 3.75 -15.00
N LEU A 2 6.36 3.14 -15.14
CA LEU A 2 5.92 2.61 -16.42
C LEU A 2 5.12 3.64 -17.19
N PHE A 3 5.38 3.71 -18.49
CA PHE A 3 4.64 4.52 -19.44
C PHE A 3 3.98 3.59 -20.44
N ARG A 4 2.74 3.87 -20.85
CA ARG A 4 2.05 3.11 -21.85
C ARG A 4 1.85 3.91 -23.12
N SER A 5 2.29 3.33 -24.21
CA SER A 5 1.96 3.76 -25.57
C SER A 5 1.05 2.69 -26.21
N PRO A 6 0.09 3.06 -27.06
CA PRO A 6 -0.72 2.09 -27.78
C PRO A 6 0.12 1.13 -28.65
N VAL A 7 1.27 1.59 -29.13
CA VAL A 7 2.28 0.80 -29.85
C VAL A 7 3.67 1.43 -29.53
N PRO A 8 4.63 0.72 -28.93
CA PRO A 8 4.72 -0.74 -28.70
C PRO A 8 4.09 -1.26 -27.39
N GLY A 9 3.42 -0.46 -26.55
CA GLY A 9 2.85 -0.87 -25.29
C GLY A 9 3.53 -0.25 -24.06
N PRO A 10 3.54 -0.91 -22.88
CA PRO A 10 4.21 -0.42 -21.68
C PRO A 10 5.73 -0.34 -21.89
N THR A 11 6.35 0.71 -21.36
CA THR A 11 7.80 0.86 -21.30
C THR A 11 8.25 1.42 -19.96
N VAL A 12 9.49 1.15 -19.56
CA VAL A 12 10.10 1.69 -18.35
C VAL A 12 10.62 3.10 -18.64
N VAL A 13 10.26 4.05 -17.79
CA VAL A 13 10.74 5.42 -17.90
C VAL A 13 11.47 5.86 -16.64
N ALA A 14 12.54 6.63 -16.80
CA ALA A 14 13.25 7.29 -15.72
C ALA A 14 12.88 8.77 -15.69
N VAL A 15 12.77 9.32 -14.47
CA VAL A 15 12.57 10.77 -14.26
C VAL A 15 13.92 11.41 -13.96
N ARG A 16 14.32 12.39 -14.78
CA ARG A 16 15.56 13.15 -14.61
C ARG A 16 15.29 14.62 -14.85
N GLN A 17 15.63 15.45 -13.90
CA GLN A 17 15.47 16.92 -13.98
C GLN A 17 14.08 17.37 -14.45
N GLY A 18 13.01 16.64 -14.04
CA GLY A 18 11.63 16.96 -14.41
C GLY A 18 11.18 16.49 -15.80
N GLU A 19 12.01 15.70 -16.50
CA GLU A 19 11.68 15.06 -17.77
C GLU A 19 11.63 13.53 -17.64
N LEU A 20 10.86 12.89 -18.52
CA LEU A 20 10.78 11.44 -18.67
C LEU A 20 11.72 10.99 -19.80
N PHE A 21 12.46 9.94 -19.53
CA PHE A 21 13.33 9.26 -20.50
C PHE A 21 12.89 7.80 -20.63
N ASP A 22 12.66 7.34 -21.85
CA ASP A 22 12.38 5.94 -22.13
C ASP A 22 13.68 5.13 -22.03
N ILE A 23 13.75 4.24 -21.06
CA ILE A 23 14.87 3.34 -20.82
C ILE A 23 14.52 1.87 -21.06
N GLY A 24 13.34 1.60 -21.64
CA GLY A 24 12.83 0.25 -21.87
C GLY A 24 13.75 -0.61 -22.74
N ALA A 25 14.51 -0.02 -23.65
CA ALA A 25 15.52 -0.76 -24.44
C ALA A 25 16.66 -1.32 -23.58
N THR A 26 16.98 -0.66 -22.46
CA THR A 26 18.02 -1.11 -21.52
C THR A 26 17.44 -2.02 -20.45
N VAL A 27 16.24 -1.71 -19.97
CA VAL A 27 15.55 -2.46 -18.91
C VAL A 27 14.07 -2.59 -19.30
N PRO A 28 13.63 -3.76 -19.78
CA PRO A 28 12.29 -3.94 -20.34
C PRO A 28 11.16 -3.86 -19.32
N THR A 29 11.42 -4.20 -18.03
CA THR A 29 10.40 -4.16 -16.97
C THR A 29 10.90 -3.44 -15.73
N THR A 30 10.01 -2.92 -14.90
CA THR A 30 10.40 -2.37 -13.59
C THR A 30 10.82 -3.49 -12.63
N ALA A 31 10.32 -4.71 -12.82
CA ALA A 31 10.76 -5.88 -12.06
C ALA A 31 12.25 -6.16 -12.32
N ASP A 32 12.67 -6.15 -13.60
CA ASP A 32 14.09 -6.33 -13.97
C ASP A 32 14.95 -5.19 -13.41
N LEU A 33 14.47 -3.95 -13.49
CA LEU A 33 15.21 -2.80 -12.96
C LEU A 33 15.45 -2.93 -11.45
N LEU A 34 14.38 -3.18 -10.68
CA LEU A 34 14.45 -3.19 -9.22
C LEU A 34 15.15 -4.43 -8.65
N ALA A 35 15.27 -5.51 -9.43
CA ALA A 35 16.04 -6.68 -9.07
C ALA A 35 17.57 -6.47 -9.14
N ARG A 36 18.02 -5.44 -9.87
CA ARG A 36 19.45 -5.19 -10.12
C ARG A 36 20.10 -4.39 -8.99
N ASP A 37 21.37 -4.67 -8.73
CA ASP A 37 22.17 -3.90 -7.76
C ASP A 37 22.53 -2.50 -8.28
N ASP A 38 22.66 -2.32 -9.59
CA ASP A 38 22.92 -1.06 -10.27
C ASP A 38 21.65 -0.29 -10.71
N ALA A 39 20.48 -0.65 -10.15
CA ALA A 39 19.18 -0.06 -10.51
C ALA A 39 19.16 1.47 -10.49
N LEU A 40 19.77 2.08 -9.47
CA LEU A 40 19.81 3.53 -9.32
C LEU A 40 20.73 4.18 -10.37
N ASP A 41 21.84 3.53 -10.68
CA ASP A 41 22.78 3.99 -11.70
C ASP A 41 22.14 3.93 -13.09
N LEU A 42 21.47 2.84 -13.42
CA LEU A 42 20.69 2.72 -14.66
C LEU A 42 19.60 3.79 -14.74
N ALA A 43 18.82 3.98 -13.68
CA ALA A 43 17.79 5.02 -13.66
C ALA A 43 18.36 6.43 -13.90
N ARG A 44 19.58 6.68 -13.42
CA ARG A 44 20.27 7.97 -13.60
C ARG A 44 20.90 8.15 -14.97
N HIS A 45 21.46 7.10 -15.56
CA HIS A 45 22.39 7.22 -16.67
C HIS A 45 22.01 6.43 -17.93
N ALA A 46 21.07 5.45 -17.87
CA ALA A 46 20.70 4.68 -19.06
C ALA A 46 20.23 5.61 -20.20
N SER A 47 20.74 5.36 -21.40
CA SER A 47 20.38 6.14 -22.58
C SER A 47 18.95 5.83 -23.04
N GLY A 48 18.25 6.84 -23.52
CA GLY A 48 16.93 6.71 -24.07
C GLY A 48 16.38 8.07 -24.54
N PRO A 49 15.38 8.09 -25.43
CA PRO A 49 14.76 9.33 -25.89
C PRO A 49 14.03 10.04 -24.76
N SER A 50 14.06 11.37 -24.76
CA SER A 50 13.19 12.18 -23.92
C SER A 50 11.76 12.07 -24.44
N LEU A 51 10.82 11.85 -23.51
CA LEU A 51 9.38 11.84 -23.76
C LEU A 51 8.72 13.16 -23.31
N GLY A 52 9.53 14.15 -22.90
CA GLY A 52 9.07 15.46 -22.46
C GLY A 52 8.86 15.55 -20.93
N ARG A 53 8.19 16.60 -20.52
CA ARG A 53 8.10 16.98 -19.10
C ARG A 53 7.14 16.08 -18.32
N VAL A 54 7.54 15.68 -17.12
CA VAL A 54 6.72 14.90 -16.17
C VAL A 54 5.38 15.57 -15.93
N HIS A 55 5.37 16.89 -15.77
CA HIS A 55 4.15 17.65 -15.51
C HIS A 55 3.08 17.49 -16.61
N ASP A 56 3.50 17.43 -17.86
CA ASP A 56 2.58 17.27 -18.99
C ASP A 56 1.99 15.85 -19.01
N TRP A 57 2.81 14.86 -18.68
CA TRP A 57 2.35 13.48 -18.52
C TRP A 57 1.40 13.26 -17.34
N LEU A 58 1.62 13.96 -16.21
CA LEU A 58 0.68 13.94 -15.10
C LEU A 58 -0.67 14.52 -15.50
N LYS A 59 -0.69 15.68 -16.18
CA LYS A 59 -1.94 16.25 -16.70
C LYS A 59 -2.65 15.32 -17.68
N ARG A 60 -1.91 14.75 -18.61
CA ARG A 60 -2.43 13.83 -19.62
C ARG A 60 -3.06 12.59 -18.96
N SER A 61 -2.40 12.03 -17.95
CA SER A 61 -2.88 10.85 -17.21
C SER A 61 -4.22 11.08 -16.52
N LEU A 62 -4.48 12.29 -16.02
CA LEU A 62 -5.76 12.64 -15.37
C LEU A 62 -6.96 12.61 -16.33
N THR A 63 -6.74 12.76 -17.63
CA THR A 63 -7.80 12.81 -18.66
C THR A 63 -7.77 11.65 -19.62
N ALA A 64 -6.79 10.74 -19.47
CA ALA A 64 -6.60 9.59 -20.37
C ALA A 64 -7.77 8.60 -20.27
N GLY A 65 -8.22 8.15 -21.43
CA GLY A 65 -9.16 7.05 -21.58
C GLY A 65 -8.45 5.68 -21.67
N VAL A 66 -9.26 4.64 -21.82
CA VAL A 66 -8.72 3.30 -22.03
C VAL A 66 -7.98 3.23 -23.36
N GLY A 67 -6.70 2.83 -23.31
CA GLY A 67 -5.83 2.75 -24.47
C GLY A 67 -5.02 4.00 -24.76
N ASP A 68 -5.31 5.13 -24.12
CA ASP A 68 -4.49 6.34 -24.26
C ASP A 68 -3.15 6.20 -23.55
N GLU A 69 -2.17 6.94 -24.06
CA GLU A 69 -0.87 7.05 -23.43
C GLU A 69 -0.96 7.75 -22.09
N ARG A 70 -0.45 7.12 -21.04
CA ARG A 70 -0.47 7.62 -19.67
C ARG A 70 0.62 7.01 -18.81
N LEU A 71 0.80 7.56 -17.64
CA LEU A 71 1.65 6.98 -16.60
C LEU A 71 0.92 5.78 -15.97
N LEU A 72 1.59 4.64 -15.90
CA LEU A 72 1.15 3.45 -15.20
C LEU A 72 1.77 3.42 -13.79
N ALA A 73 1.35 2.45 -12.98
CA ALA A 73 1.99 2.17 -11.71
C ALA A 73 3.50 1.95 -11.87
N PRO A 74 4.33 2.35 -10.90
CA PRO A 74 5.78 2.14 -10.96
C PRO A 74 6.19 0.68 -10.64
N CYS A 75 5.27 -0.25 -10.74
CA CYS A 75 5.48 -1.69 -10.60
C CYS A 75 4.71 -2.41 -11.70
N ASP A 76 5.23 -3.56 -12.14
CA ASP A 76 4.63 -4.40 -13.18
C ASP A 76 4.53 -5.88 -12.75
N LEU A 77 5.58 -6.65 -12.90
CA LEU A 77 5.58 -8.09 -12.64
C LEU A 77 5.88 -8.46 -11.18
N GLN A 78 6.17 -7.49 -10.34
CA GLN A 78 6.44 -7.71 -8.92
C GLN A 78 5.19 -8.20 -8.19
N ALA A 79 5.39 -9.08 -7.20
CA ALA A 79 4.37 -9.37 -6.22
C ALA A 79 4.08 -8.11 -5.39
N VAL A 80 2.82 -7.75 -5.29
CA VAL A 80 2.37 -6.65 -4.41
C VAL A 80 1.91 -7.26 -3.10
N LYS A 81 2.60 -6.90 -2.01
CA LYS A 81 2.33 -7.36 -0.66
C LYS A 81 1.83 -6.19 0.18
N ALA A 82 0.88 -6.49 1.05
CA ALA A 82 0.50 -5.59 2.13
C ALA A 82 1.00 -6.17 3.46
N CYS A 83 1.28 -5.29 4.40
CA CYS A 83 1.69 -5.64 5.75
C CYS A 83 0.66 -5.12 6.74
N GLY A 84 0.33 -5.94 7.73
CA GLY A 84 -0.53 -5.50 8.83
C GLY A 84 0.13 -4.39 9.65
N VAL A 85 -0.71 -3.53 10.23
CA VAL A 85 -0.26 -2.41 11.07
C VAL A 85 0.08 -2.89 12.46
N THR A 86 1.29 -2.64 12.94
CA THR A 86 1.79 -3.04 14.26
C THR A 86 1.68 -1.94 15.32
N PHE A 87 0.82 -0.92 15.12
CA PHE A 87 0.59 0.15 16.09
C PHE A 87 -0.62 -0.17 16.97
N ALA A 88 -0.38 -0.37 18.27
CA ALA A 88 -1.44 -0.67 19.23
C ALA A 88 -2.57 0.38 19.26
N VAL A 89 -2.27 1.64 18.98
CA VAL A 89 -3.27 2.72 18.89
C VAL A 89 -4.19 2.53 17.68
N SER A 90 -3.63 2.24 16.50
CA SER A 90 -4.41 1.98 15.28
C SER A 90 -5.30 0.75 15.41
N LEU A 91 -4.85 -0.21 16.18
CA LEU A 91 -5.55 -1.42 16.51
C LEU A 91 -6.86 -1.16 17.26
N LEU A 92 -6.81 -0.31 18.28
CA LEU A 92 -7.98 0.06 19.06
C LEU A 92 -9.05 0.70 18.16
N GLU A 93 -8.65 1.61 17.29
CA GLU A 93 -9.59 2.25 16.36
C GLU A 93 -10.22 1.24 15.39
N ARG A 94 -9.46 0.26 14.89
CA ARG A 94 -10.02 -0.81 14.04
C ARG A 94 -11.03 -1.69 14.76
N VAL A 95 -10.77 -2.07 16.01
CA VAL A 95 -11.74 -2.83 16.84
C VAL A 95 -13.00 -2.01 17.06
N LEU A 96 -12.86 -0.71 17.32
CA LEU A 96 -13.99 0.20 17.49
C LEU A 96 -14.83 0.30 16.21
N GLU A 97 -14.19 0.48 15.05
CA GLU A 97 -14.88 0.53 13.76
C GLU A 97 -15.64 -0.76 13.45
N GLU A 98 -14.99 -1.92 13.65
CA GLU A 98 -15.57 -3.24 13.41
C GLU A 98 -16.79 -3.50 14.30
N GLN A 99 -16.67 -3.25 15.60
CA GLN A 99 -17.76 -3.52 16.56
C GLN A 99 -18.87 -2.46 16.54
N ALA A 100 -18.54 -1.22 16.22
CA ALA A 100 -19.51 -0.14 16.16
C ALA A 100 -20.33 -0.14 14.88
N ASN A 101 -19.86 -0.74 13.79
CA ASN A 101 -20.51 -0.75 12.47
C ASN A 101 -20.91 0.67 12.01
N GLY A 102 -20.03 1.66 12.23
CA GLY A 102 -20.28 3.04 11.85
C GLY A 102 -21.18 3.85 12.82
N ASP A 103 -21.57 3.30 13.96
CA ASP A 103 -22.35 4.02 14.99
C ASP A 103 -21.41 4.73 15.98
N PRO A 104 -21.38 6.10 16.01
CA PRO A 104 -20.48 6.85 16.87
C PRO A 104 -20.78 6.67 18.38
N ALA A 105 -22.05 6.47 18.77
CA ALA A 105 -22.42 6.30 20.17
C ALA A 105 -21.96 4.93 20.68
N LYS A 106 -22.11 3.90 19.85
CA LYS A 106 -21.62 2.56 20.14
C LYS A 106 -20.09 2.53 20.20
N ALA A 107 -19.41 3.22 19.29
CA ALA A 107 -17.95 3.38 19.31
C ALA A 107 -17.45 4.01 20.61
N ALA A 108 -18.11 5.08 21.08
CA ALA A 108 -17.77 5.74 22.34
C ALA A 108 -17.94 4.82 23.56
N ALA A 109 -19.01 4.03 23.61
CA ALA A 109 -19.26 3.07 24.68
C ALA A 109 -18.17 1.96 24.70
N ILE A 110 -17.89 1.36 23.55
CA ILE A 110 -16.85 0.32 23.40
C ILE A 110 -15.47 0.87 23.77
N ARG A 111 -15.14 2.11 23.37
CA ARG A 111 -13.88 2.77 23.74
C ARG A 111 -13.75 2.92 25.24
N GLY A 112 -14.83 3.31 25.95
CA GLY A 112 -14.86 3.39 27.40
C GLY A 112 -14.59 2.04 28.07
N GLU A 113 -15.22 0.98 27.60
CA GLU A 113 -15.03 -0.38 28.09
C GLU A 113 -13.61 -0.91 27.85
N LEU A 114 -13.09 -0.72 26.64
CA LEU A 114 -11.74 -1.14 26.29
C LEU A 114 -10.68 -0.40 27.12
N ASN A 115 -10.81 0.92 27.28
CA ASN A 115 -9.91 1.71 28.10
C ASN A 115 -9.92 1.24 29.58
N ALA A 116 -11.07 0.84 30.12
CA ALA A 116 -11.18 0.31 31.46
C ALA A 116 -10.48 -1.05 31.62
N VAL A 117 -10.44 -1.86 30.56
CA VAL A 117 -9.73 -3.17 30.54
C VAL A 117 -8.24 -3.00 30.41
N ILE A 118 -7.85 -2.11 29.51
CA ILE A 118 -6.46 -1.96 29.10
C ILE A 118 -5.65 -1.29 30.22
N GLY A 119 -6.24 -0.33 30.97
CA GLY A 119 -5.64 0.31 32.14
C GLY A 119 -4.23 0.91 31.94
N ALA A 120 -3.67 0.73 30.75
CA ALA A 120 -2.32 1.08 30.34
C ALA A 120 -2.33 1.90 29.06
N ASP A 121 -1.30 2.69 28.87
CA ASP A 121 -1.05 3.42 27.64
C ASP A 121 -0.68 2.42 26.52
N LEU A 122 -1.62 2.16 25.63
CA LEU A 122 -1.44 1.24 24.48
C LEU A 122 -0.25 1.59 23.61
N SER A 123 0.14 2.86 23.58
CA SER A 123 1.30 3.30 22.79
C SER A 123 2.63 2.69 23.27
N LYS A 124 2.65 2.12 24.49
CA LYS A 124 3.82 1.50 25.10
C LYS A 124 3.83 -0.02 25.05
N ILE A 125 2.80 -0.62 24.47
CA ILE A 125 2.75 -2.08 24.33
C ILE A 125 3.56 -2.47 23.10
N GLU A 126 4.64 -3.18 23.32
CA GLU A 126 5.44 -3.79 22.26
C GLU A 126 4.78 -5.08 21.76
N PRO A 127 4.58 -5.26 20.45
CA PRO A 127 4.07 -6.49 19.87
C PRO A 127 4.87 -7.72 20.33
N GLY A 128 4.19 -8.81 20.66
CA GLY A 128 4.83 -10.04 21.15
C GLY A 128 5.36 -10.00 22.58
N SER A 129 5.25 -8.87 23.29
CA SER A 129 5.72 -8.74 24.67
C SER A 129 4.80 -9.48 25.67
N ALA A 130 5.30 -9.71 26.89
CA ALA A 130 4.48 -10.27 27.97
C ALA A 130 3.24 -9.40 28.28
N ALA A 131 3.34 -8.08 28.13
CA ALA A 131 2.22 -7.14 28.27
C ALA A 131 1.18 -7.36 27.15
N ALA A 132 1.62 -7.57 25.91
CA ALA A 132 0.74 -7.90 24.78
C ALA A 132 -0.01 -9.23 24.99
N VAL A 133 0.68 -10.25 25.48
CA VAL A 133 0.08 -11.57 25.80
C VAL A 133 -0.95 -11.43 26.92
N ALA A 134 -0.67 -10.67 27.96
CA ALA A 134 -1.61 -10.44 29.07
C ALA A 134 -2.86 -9.65 28.60
N LEU A 135 -2.66 -8.65 27.75
CA LEU A 135 -3.74 -7.89 27.12
C LEU A 135 -4.61 -8.78 26.23
N LYS A 136 -4.01 -9.64 25.41
CA LYS A 136 -4.72 -10.65 24.60
C LYS A 136 -5.63 -11.50 25.46
N ALA A 137 -5.10 -12.09 26.53
CA ALA A 137 -5.87 -12.92 27.45
C ALA A 137 -7.06 -12.18 28.08
N ALA A 138 -6.86 -10.92 28.50
CA ALA A 138 -7.91 -10.08 29.07
C ALA A 138 -9.03 -9.75 28.06
N LEU A 139 -8.68 -9.45 26.82
CA LEU A 139 -9.63 -9.17 25.75
C LEU A 139 -10.39 -10.42 25.31
N GLN A 140 -9.71 -11.58 25.25
CA GLN A 140 -10.36 -12.87 24.98
C GLN A 140 -11.38 -13.24 26.05
N ALA A 141 -11.05 -13.05 27.33
CA ALA A 141 -11.97 -13.32 28.46
C ALA A 141 -13.25 -12.45 28.41
N LYS A 142 -13.18 -11.29 27.75
CA LYS A 142 -14.32 -10.38 27.55
C LYS A 142 -15.05 -10.57 26.22
N GLY A 143 -14.59 -11.48 25.36
CA GLY A 143 -15.17 -11.66 24.03
C GLY A 143 -14.90 -10.49 23.07
N SER A 144 -13.92 -9.64 23.41
CA SER A 144 -13.53 -8.44 22.60
C SER A 144 -12.29 -8.68 21.76
N TRP A 145 -11.84 -9.93 21.63
CA TRP A 145 -10.69 -10.28 20.78
C TRP A 145 -11.10 -10.42 19.32
N SER A 146 -10.32 -9.84 18.42
CA SER A 146 -10.44 -10.06 16.98
C SER A 146 -9.09 -10.45 16.40
N GLN A 147 -9.09 -11.00 15.18
CA GLN A 147 -7.86 -11.33 14.46
C GLN A 147 -7.02 -10.09 14.13
N TYR A 148 -7.64 -8.90 14.00
CA TYR A 148 -6.92 -7.64 13.81
C TYR A 148 -6.06 -7.27 15.02
N LEU A 149 -6.49 -7.66 16.22
CA LEU A 149 -5.70 -7.49 17.44
C LEU A 149 -4.46 -8.39 17.44
N GLU A 150 -4.57 -9.59 16.86
CA GLU A 150 -3.42 -10.49 16.70
C GLU A 150 -2.33 -9.85 15.84
N VAL A 151 -2.71 -9.23 14.74
CA VAL A 151 -1.78 -8.54 13.83
C VAL A 151 -1.07 -7.37 14.52
N GLY A 152 -1.81 -6.61 15.34
CA GLY A 152 -1.29 -5.38 15.94
C GLY A 152 -0.39 -5.58 17.16
N ILE A 153 -0.61 -6.64 17.95
CA ILE A 153 0.13 -6.89 19.20
C ILE A 153 0.74 -8.29 19.31
N GLY A 154 0.45 -9.19 18.35
CA GLY A 154 1.03 -10.53 18.28
C GLY A 154 2.52 -10.52 17.96
N PRO A 155 3.22 -11.66 18.14
CA PRO A 155 4.66 -11.76 17.90
C PRO A 155 5.04 -11.75 16.42
N ASP A 156 4.09 -12.06 15.53
CA ASP A 156 4.34 -12.26 14.10
C ASP A 156 3.73 -11.11 13.30
N ALA A 157 4.51 -10.60 12.33
CA ALA A 157 4.00 -9.63 11.38
C ALA A 157 3.08 -10.31 10.36
N GLU A 158 1.95 -9.67 10.06
CA GLU A 158 1.11 -10.07 8.95
C GLU A 158 1.68 -9.56 7.64
N VAL A 159 1.93 -10.45 6.69
CA VAL A 159 2.32 -10.11 5.31
C VAL A 159 1.52 -10.99 4.36
N PHE A 160 0.76 -10.38 3.46
CA PHE A 160 -0.10 -11.11 2.54
C PHE A 160 -0.02 -10.55 1.11
N THR A 161 -0.46 -11.33 0.14
CA THR A 161 -0.57 -10.87 -1.25
C THR A 161 -1.76 -9.94 -1.39
N LYS A 162 -1.50 -8.68 -1.75
CA LYS A 162 -2.56 -7.68 -1.89
C LYS A 162 -3.26 -7.77 -3.23
N THR A 163 -2.49 -7.89 -4.31
CA THR A 163 -3.06 -7.95 -5.66
C THR A 163 -2.17 -8.72 -6.61
N GLN A 164 -2.71 -9.03 -7.77
CA GLN A 164 -2.01 -9.70 -8.86
C GLN A 164 -0.94 -8.77 -9.48
N PRO A 165 0.13 -9.33 -10.07
CA PRO A 165 1.01 -8.55 -10.95
C PRO A 165 0.20 -7.79 -12.01
N MET A 166 0.65 -6.61 -12.38
CA MET A 166 0.00 -5.71 -13.35
C MET A 166 -1.37 -5.15 -12.92
N ALA A 167 -1.86 -5.43 -11.72
CA ALA A 167 -3.17 -4.93 -11.26
C ALA A 167 -3.10 -3.59 -10.52
N SER A 168 -1.90 -3.10 -10.18
CA SER A 168 -1.73 -1.77 -9.60
C SER A 168 -2.04 -0.68 -10.61
N LEU A 169 -2.81 0.31 -10.20
CA LEU A 169 -3.20 1.44 -11.04
C LEU A 169 -2.19 2.57 -10.98
N GLY A 170 -2.04 3.30 -12.08
CA GLY A 170 -1.19 4.46 -12.18
C GLY A 170 -1.84 5.73 -11.68
N PHE A 171 -1.08 6.82 -11.71
CA PHE A 171 -1.58 8.15 -11.36
C PHE A 171 -2.72 8.58 -12.29
N GLY A 172 -3.86 8.94 -11.69
CA GLY A 172 -5.04 9.41 -12.41
C GLY A 172 -5.95 8.30 -12.95
N ASP A 173 -5.56 7.03 -12.84
CA ASP A 173 -6.41 5.91 -13.25
C ASP A 173 -7.66 5.78 -12.35
N ARG A 174 -8.74 5.25 -12.91
CA ARG A 174 -9.98 5.00 -12.18
C ARG A 174 -9.95 3.63 -11.55
N LEU A 175 -10.19 3.58 -10.24
CA LEU A 175 -10.38 2.35 -9.50
C LEU A 175 -11.83 1.86 -9.63
N GLY A 176 -12.00 0.59 -10.00
CA GLY A 176 -13.30 -0.06 -9.98
C GLY A 176 -13.65 -0.51 -8.56
N LEU A 177 -14.84 -0.13 -8.08
CA LEU A 177 -15.40 -0.61 -6.82
C LEU A 177 -16.51 -1.61 -7.10
N HIS A 178 -16.66 -2.62 -6.25
CA HIS A 178 -17.75 -3.60 -6.42
C HIS A 178 -19.10 -2.91 -6.17
N PRO A 179 -20.11 -3.09 -7.05
CA PRO A 179 -21.37 -2.34 -6.97
C PRO A 179 -22.21 -2.67 -5.72
N SER A 180 -21.98 -3.80 -5.06
CA SER A 180 -22.68 -4.14 -3.82
C SER A 180 -22.08 -3.50 -2.59
N SER A 181 -20.87 -2.92 -2.67
CA SER A 181 -20.25 -2.24 -1.54
C SER A 181 -20.79 -0.81 -1.40
N GLY A 182 -21.25 -0.49 -0.20
CA GLY A 182 -21.60 0.85 0.23
C GLY A 182 -20.51 1.53 1.06
N TRP A 183 -19.45 0.81 1.39
CA TRP A 183 -18.39 1.31 2.28
C TRP A 183 -16.99 1.02 1.72
N ASN A 184 -16.49 1.93 0.89
CA ASN A 184 -15.10 1.92 0.47
C ASN A 184 -14.22 2.74 1.43
N ASN A 185 -12.99 2.31 1.63
CA ASN A 185 -12.04 2.93 2.55
C ASN A 185 -10.67 3.10 1.87
N PRO A 186 -10.25 4.34 1.56
CA PRO A 186 -8.90 4.59 1.06
C PRO A 186 -7.90 4.53 2.22
N GLU A 187 -6.80 3.82 2.01
CA GLU A 187 -5.69 3.71 2.97
C GLU A 187 -4.40 4.22 2.31
N PRO A 188 -4.07 5.53 2.46
CA PRO A 188 -2.80 6.05 1.98
C PRO A 188 -1.63 5.41 2.74
N GLU A 189 -0.67 4.85 2.00
CA GLU A 189 0.42 4.07 2.56
C GLU A 189 1.77 4.43 1.97
N VAL A 190 2.84 4.14 2.73
CA VAL A 190 4.20 4.12 2.21
C VAL A 190 4.46 2.76 1.56
N VAL A 191 4.82 2.78 0.28
CA VAL A 191 5.15 1.58 -0.49
C VAL A 191 6.65 1.48 -0.64
N LEU A 192 7.22 0.34 -0.29
CA LEU A 192 8.65 0.04 -0.45
C LEU A 192 8.86 -0.82 -1.70
N ALA A 193 9.80 -0.42 -2.54
CA ALA A 193 10.32 -1.27 -3.61
C ALA A 193 11.46 -2.12 -3.04
N VAL A 194 11.27 -3.44 -3.01
CA VAL A 194 12.22 -4.38 -2.41
C VAL A 194 12.76 -5.33 -3.49
N SER A 195 14.07 -5.53 -3.52
CA SER A 195 14.71 -6.48 -4.42
C SER A 195 14.45 -7.93 -4.00
N PRO A 196 14.70 -8.93 -4.87
CA PRO A 196 14.58 -10.34 -4.51
C PRO A 196 15.49 -10.78 -3.33
N THR A 197 16.54 -10.01 -3.05
CA THR A 197 17.46 -10.25 -1.92
C THR A 197 17.05 -9.53 -0.62
N GLY A 198 15.86 -8.88 -0.59
CA GLY A 198 15.37 -8.16 0.57
C GLY A 198 15.90 -6.73 0.72
N THR A 199 16.66 -6.22 -0.26
CA THR A 199 17.19 -4.85 -0.21
C THR A 199 16.13 -3.84 -0.63
N VAL A 200 15.86 -2.82 0.20
CA VAL A 200 14.98 -1.69 -0.15
C VAL A 200 15.69 -0.82 -1.18
N ARG A 201 15.09 -0.70 -2.36
CA ARG A 201 15.59 0.10 -3.49
C ARG A 201 15.03 1.51 -3.52
N GLY A 202 13.87 1.72 -2.92
CA GLY A 202 13.22 3.02 -2.87
C GLY A 202 11.87 2.97 -2.18
N ALA A 203 11.23 4.13 -2.07
CA ALA A 203 9.91 4.28 -1.50
C ALA A 203 9.04 5.22 -2.34
N THR A 204 7.73 5.01 -2.29
CA THR A 204 6.72 5.89 -2.87
C THR A 204 5.47 5.91 -1.99
N LEU A 205 4.49 6.73 -2.36
CA LEU A 205 3.17 6.70 -1.76
C LEU A 205 2.23 5.87 -2.63
N GLY A 206 1.38 5.09 -1.99
CA GLY A 206 0.31 4.33 -2.60
C GLY A 206 -1.01 4.56 -1.89
N ASN A 207 -2.05 3.95 -2.40
CA ASN A 207 -3.36 3.94 -1.77
C ASN A 207 -3.91 2.52 -1.85
N ASP A 208 -4.09 1.89 -0.71
CA ASP A 208 -4.70 0.58 -0.58
C ASP A 208 -6.20 0.76 -0.33
N VAL A 209 -6.97 0.69 -1.42
CA VAL A 209 -8.42 0.86 -1.31
C VAL A 209 -9.08 -0.46 -0.98
N ASN A 210 -9.81 -0.45 0.14
CA ASN A 210 -10.55 -1.61 0.64
C ASN A 210 -12.06 -1.40 0.54
N LEU A 211 -12.78 -2.52 0.47
CA LEU A 211 -14.22 -2.60 0.66
C LEU A 211 -14.46 -3.24 2.04
N ARG A 212 -15.09 -2.49 2.96
CA ARG A 212 -15.19 -2.89 4.38
C ARG A 212 -16.42 -3.71 4.70
N ASP A 213 -17.36 -3.80 3.78
CA ASP A 213 -18.68 -4.38 3.95
C ASP A 213 -18.93 -5.66 3.13
N ILE A 214 -17.91 -6.14 2.42
CA ILE A 214 -17.97 -7.38 1.63
C ILE A 214 -16.70 -8.20 1.71
#